data_7a7f3eab03679c8224d6a3e858ca887c
#
_entry.id   7a7f3eab03679c8224d6a3e858ca887c
#
_cell.length_a   1.000
_cell.length_b   1.000
_cell.length_c   1.000
_cell.angle_alpha   90.00
_cell.angle_beta   90.00
_cell.angle_gamma   90.00
#
_symmetry.space_group_name_H-M   'P 1'
#
loop_
_entity.id
_entity.type
_entity.pdbx_description
1 polymer ?
#
loop_
_entity_poly.entity_id
_entity_poly.type
_entity_poly.pdbx_seq_one_letter_code
_entity_poly.pdbx_strand_id
1 'polypeptide(L)'
;MTTSDRQARPRTADQEYAAQFPELWQKAYVVAYRVLGSRTGAEDIAQEALAKAYSWWSRISRSPQGWVAKVAYGMAIDQIRRQRTAAALVEAPEADAQALRIEDRMDLMAAIERLPRRQRQVIVLRYLADQSDADTASTLGMRIATVRRHATRALVSLGGHLVSDLQEG
;
A
#
# COMPACT_ATOMS: atom_id res chain seq x y z
N MET A 1 32.79 26.14 -32.57
CA MET A 1 31.77 25.09 -32.39
C MET A 1 31.44 25.03 -30.91
N THR A 2 30.43 25.75 -30.53
CA THR A 2 30.00 25.94 -29.13
C THR A 2 28.86 24.95 -28.85
N THR A 3 29.21 23.87 -28.18
CA THR A 3 28.20 22.93 -27.64
C THR A 3 27.54 23.65 -26.47
N SER A 4 26.32 24.11 -26.72
CA SER A 4 25.48 24.77 -25.74
C SER A 4 25.16 23.76 -24.63
N ASP A 5 25.82 23.90 -23.51
CA ASP A 5 25.47 23.26 -22.23
C ASP A 5 24.12 23.86 -21.80
N ARG A 6 23.06 23.17 -22.22
CA ARG A 6 21.67 23.51 -21.83
C ARG A 6 21.49 23.07 -20.38
N GLN A 7 22.02 23.85 -19.44
CA GLN A 7 21.73 23.72 -18.02
C GLN A 7 20.20 23.62 -17.86
N ALA A 8 19.72 22.41 -17.53
CA ALA A 8 18.30 22.17 -17.27
C ALA A 8 17.85 23.09 -16.13
N ARG A 9 16.93 23.99 -16.41
CA ARG A 9 16.30 24.83 -15.39
C ARG A 9 15.72 23.92 -14.29
N PRO A 10 15.83 24.29 -13.01
CA PRO A 10 15.24 23.51 -11.94
C PRO A 10 13.74 23.33 -12.22
N ARG A 11 13.25 22.09 -12.14
CA ARG A 11 11.84 21.78 -12.35
C ARG A 11 11.02 22.44 -11.24
N THR A 12 9.86 22.96 -11.59
CA THR A 12 8.88 23.39 -10.58
C THR A 12 8.27 22.16 -9.89
N ALA A 13 7.70 22.35 -8.70
CA ALA A 13 7.02 21.28 -7.95
C ALA A 13 5.96 20.57 -8.83
N ASP A 14 5.21 21.33 -9.64
CA ASP A 14 4.21 20.79 -10.56
C ASP A 14 4.85 19.92 -11.66
N GLN A 15 5.98 20.34 -12.20
CA GLN A 15 6.70 19.57 -13.22
C GLN A 15 7.32 18.29 -12.63
N GLU A 16 7.80 18.35 -11.40
CA GLU A 16 8.32 17.17 -10.69
C GLU A 16 7.21 16.17 -10.40
N TYR A 17 6.05 16.65 -9.91
CA TYR A 17 4.88 15.83 -9.66
C TYR A 17 4.38 15.19 -10.96
N ALA A 18 4.19 15.98 -12.01
CA ALA A 18 3.70 15.50 -13.30
C ALA A 18 4.62 14.42 -13.90
N ALA A 19 5.95 14.58 -13.76
CA ALA A 19 6.91 13.59 -14.23
C ALA A 19 6.82 12.25 -13.48
N GLN A 20 6.45 12.26 -12.21
CA GLN A 20 6.33 11.06 -11.38
C GLN A 20 4.90 10.49 -11.35
N PHE A 21 3.91 11.21 -11.85
CA PHE A 21 2.49 10.82 -11.78
C PHE A 21 2.21 9.39 -12.25
N PRO A 22 2.72 8.91 -13.41
CA PRO A 22 2.42 7.54 -13.87
C PRO A 22 2.90 6.46 -12.89
N GLU A 23 4.10 6.61 -12.34
CA GLU A 23 4.67 5.67 -11.38
C GLU A 23 3.92 5.69 -10.05
N LEU A 24 3.58 6.88 -9.57
CA LEU A 24 2.82 7.06 -8.34
C LEU A 24 1.42 6.48 -8.46
N TRP A 25 0.76 6.72 -9.61
CA TRP A 25 -0.55 6.16 -9.89
C TRP A 25 -0.52 4.63 -9.88
N GLN A 26 0.42 4.05 -10.63
CA GLN A 26 0.58 2.60 -10.67
C GLN A 26 0.85 2.02 -9.28
N LYS A 27 1.68 2.68 -8.48
CA LYS A 27 1.99 2.26 -7.12
C LYS A 27 0.76 2.26 -6.22
N ALA A 28 -0.02 3.36 -6.24
CA ALA A 28 -1.27 3.46 -5.49
C ALA A 28 -2.29 2.41 -5.94
N TYR A 29 -2.49 2.27 -7.26
CA TYR A 29 -3.41 1.30 -7.85
C TYR A 29 -3.08 -0.14 -7.46
N VAL A 30 -1.82 -0.56 -7.62
CA VAL A 30 -1.40 -1.94 -7.30
C VAL A 30 -1.64 -2.26 -5.83
N VAL A 31 -1.28 -1.34 -4.93
CA VAL A 31 -1.52 -1.54 -3.48
C VAL A 31 -3.01 -1.65 -3.19
N ALA A 32 -3.82 -0.71 -3.69
CA ALA A 32 -5.26 -0.72 -3.48
C ALA A 32 -5.92 -1.97 -4.07
N TYR A 33 -5.51 -2.39 -5.28
CA TYR A 33 -6.03 -3.59 -5.93
C TYR A 33 -5.67 -4.87 -5.15
N ARG A 34 -4.44 -5.00 -4.65
CA ARG A 34 -4.02 -6.14 -3.82
C ARG A 34 -4.81 -6.24 -2.53
N VAL A 35 -5.23 -5.11 -1.99
CA VAL A 35 -6.05 -5.05 -0.76
C VAL A 35 -7.52 -5.31 -1.05
N LEU A 36 -8.11 -4.63 -2.05
CA LEU A 36 -9.56 -4.65 -2.32
C LEU A 36 -9.99 -5.79 -3.26
N GLY A 37 -9.15 -6.16 -4.24
CA GLY A 37 -9.51 -7.06 -5.34
C GLY A 37 -10.50 -6.45 -6.35
N SER A 38 -10.85 -5.19 -6.22
CA SER A 38 -11.75 -4.45 -7.09
C SER A 38 -10.99 -3.43 -7.93
N ARG A 39 -11.17 -3.48 -9.26
CA ARG A 39 -10.55 -2.50 -10.19
C ARG A 39 -11.05 -1.09 -9.94
N THR A 40 -12.37 -0.91 -9.92
CA THR A 40 -12.99 0.40 -9.72
C THR A 40 -12.58 0.99 -8.38
N GLY A 41 -12.65 0.21 -7.30
CA GLY A 41 -12.21 0.67 -5.98
C GLY A 41 -10.72 1.03 -5.94
N ALA A 42 -9.87 0.31 -6.68
CA ALA A 42 -8.45 0.62 -6.75
C ALA A 42 -8.16 1.90 -7.55
N GLU A 43 -8.90 2.15 -8.62
CA GLU A 43 -8.81 3.38 -9.42
C GLU A 43 -9.22 4.61 -8.59
N ASP A 44 -10.33 4.53 -7.88
CA ASP A 44 -10.82 5.60 -7.01
C ASP A 44 -9.79 5.95 -5.92
N ILE A 45 -9.25 4.92 -5.25
CA ILE A 45 -8.21 5.12 -4.24
C ILE A 45 -6.94 5.70 -4.85
N ALA A 46 -6.51 5.22 -6.03
CA ALA A 46 -5.33 5.75 -6.68
C ALA A 46 -5.49 7.23 -6.99
N GLN A 47 -6.62 7.65 -7.55
CA GLN A 47 -6.93 9.06 -7.83
C GLN A 47 -6.90 9.91 -6.56
N GLU A 48 -7.57 9.46 -5.49
CA GLU A 48 -7.60 10.21 -4.23
C GLU A 48 -6.22 10.26 -3.55
N ALA A 49 -5.45 9.18 -3.57
CA ALA A 49 -4.10 9.15 -3.03
C ALA A 49 -3.17 10.12 -3.76
N LEU A 50 -3.30 10.22 -5.09
CA LEU A 50 -2.53 11.16 -5.89
C LEU A 50 -2.94 12.62 -5.66
N ALA A 51 -4.23 12.90 -5.53
CA ALA A 51 -4.71 14.23 -5.16
C ALA A 51 -4.12 14.68 -3.81
N LYS A 52 -4.08 13.79 -2.83
CA LYS A 52 -3.41 14.03 -1.54
C LYS A 52 -1.90 14.21 -1.72
N ALA A 53 -1.24 13.39 -2.56
CA ALA A 53 0.19 13.51 -2.84
C ALA A 53 0.53 14.87 -3.45
N TYR A 54 -0.26 15.38 -4.38
CA TYR A 54 -0.08 16.70 -4.95
C TYR A 54 -0.15 17.80 -3.88
N SER A 55 -1.17 17.76 -3.02
CA SER A 55 -1.35 18.74 -1.95
C SER A 55 -0.20 18.74 -0.91
N TRP A 56 0.51 17.62 -0.79
CA TRP A 56 1.59 17.44 0.18
C TRP A 56 2.97 17.34 -0.48
N TRP A 57 3.09 17.65 -1.79
CA TRP A 57 4.26 17.35 -2.60
C TRP A 57 5.56 17.86 -2.00
N SER A 58 5.61 19.09 -1.54
CA SER A 58 6.82 19.68 -0.93
C SER A 58 7.34 18.93 0.29
N ARG A 59 6.48 18.17 0.98
CA ARG A 59 6.81 17.42 2.19
C ARG A 59 7.17 15.96 1.92
N ILE A 60 6.68 15.40 0.81
CA ILE A 60 6.81 13.97 0.49
C ILE A 60 7.80 13.68 -0.63
N SER A 61 8.34 14.69 -1.31
CA SER A 61 9.17 14.57 -2.52
C SER A 61 10.43 13.69 -2.37
N ARG A 62 10.87 13.44 -1.13
CA ARG A 62 12.01 12.54 -0.86
C ARG A 62 11.68 11.05 -1.04
N SER A 63 10.44 10.64 -0.81
CA SER A 63 9.98 9.24 -0.95
C SER A 63 8.48 9.20 -1.29
N PRO A 64 8.09 9.77 -2.44
CA PRO A 64 6.67 9.91 -2.79
C PRO A 64 6.01 8.56 -3.02
N GLN A 65 6.69 7.58 -3.64
CA GLN A 65 6.15 6.25 -3.89
C GLN A 65 5.79 5.52 -2.58
N GLY A 66 6.67 5.56 -1.59
CA GLY A 66 6.40 4.94 -0.28
C GLY A 66 5.29 5.65 0.49
N TRP A 67 5.21 6.98 0.36
CA TRP A 67 4.13 7.75 0.97
C TRP A 67 2.77 7.41 0.32
N VAL A 68 2.70 7.42 -1.01
CA VAL A 68 1.49 7.07 -1.77
C VAL A 68 1.04 5.64 -1.48
N ALA A 69 1.97 4.68 -1.43
CA ALA A 69 1.66 3.30 -1.06
C ALA A 69 1.01 3.18 0.33
N LYS A 70 1.54 3.89 1.33
CA LYS A 70 0.96 3.91 2.69
C LYS A 70 -0.42 4.55 2.72
N VAL A 71 -0.63 5.63 1.98
CA VAL A 71 -1.93 6.31 1.90
C VAL A 71 -2.96 5.42 1.21
N ALA A 72 -2.61 4.84 0.05
CA ALA A 72 -3.49 3.93 -0.68
C ALA A 72 -3.87 2.71 0.16
N TYR A 73 -2.91 2.11 0.89
CA TYR A 73 -3.19 1.02 1.81
C TYR A 73 -4.19 1.43 2.90
N GLY A 74 -3.94 2.56 3.57
CA GLY A 74 -4.83 3.04 4.64
C GLY A 74 -6.26 3.26 4.15
N MET A 75 -6.41 3.89 2.98
CA MET A 75 -7.73 4.14 2.37
C MET A 75 -8.43 2.83 1.98
N ALA A 76 -7.70 1.86 1.44
CA ALA A 76 -8.24 0.55 1.09
C ALA A 76 -8.72 -0.22 2.32
N ILE A 77 -7.96 -0.21 3.40
CA ILE A 77 -8.38 -0.81 4.67
C ILE A 77 -9.61 -0.13 5.25
N ASP A 78 -9.68 1.20 5.21
CA ASP A 78 -10.85 1.94 5.68
C ASP A 78 -12.10 1.62 4.82
N GLN A 79 -11.92 1.39 3.52
CA GLN A 79 -13.01 0.94 2.65
C GLN A 79 -13.48 -0.47 3.03
N ILE A 80 -12.58 -1.43 3.26
CA ILE A 80 -12.94 -2.79 3.73
C ILE A 80 -13.72 -2.71 5.05
N ARG A 81 -13.24 -1.89 6.00
CA ARG A 81 -13.92 -1.74 7.30
C ARG A 81 -15.35 -1.22 7.14
N ARG A 82 -15.54 -0.21 6.28
CA ARG A 82 -16.88 0.33 5.96
C ARG A 82 -17.78 -0.72 5.32
N GLN A 83 -17.25 -1.49 4.36
CA GLN A 83 -18.00 -2.56 3.69
C GLN A 83 -18.40 -3.67 4.66
N ARG A 84 -17.51 -4.10 5.56
CA ARG A 84 -17.84 -5.09 6.62
C ARG A 84 -18.95 -4.60 7.55
N THR A 85 -18.88 -3.34 7.97
CA THR A 85 -19.92 -2.76 8.82
C THR A 85 -21.26 -2.71 8.08
N ALA A 86 -21.29 -2.37 6.80
CA ALA A 86 -22.49 -2.36 5.98
C ALA A 86 -23.03 -3.79 5.72
N ALA A 87 -22.14 -4.76 5.43
CA ALA A 87 -22.53 -6.16 5.19
C ALA A 87 -23.07 -6.86 6.44
N ALA A 88 -22.60 -6.52 7.63
CA ALA A 88 -23.11 -7.05 8.90
C ALA A 88 -24.57 -6.65 9.18
N LEU A 89 -25.12 -5.70 8.42
CA LEU A 89 -26.50 -5.25 8.51
C LEU A 89 -27.43 -5.92 7.48
N VAL A 90 -26.87 -6.77 6.59
CA VAL A 90 -27.62 -7.46 5.52
C VAL A 90 -27.26 -8.94 5.56
N GLU A 91 -28.27 -9.83 5.53
CA GLU A 91 -28.04 -11.28 5.46
C GLU A 91 -27.25 -11.64 4.19
N ALA A 92 -26.16 -12.43 4.36
CA ALA A 92 -25.23 -12.76 3.30
C ALA A 92 -25.83 -13.75 2.30
N PRO A 93 -25.62 -13.57 0.97
CA PRO A 93 -25.94 -14.59 -0.03
C PRO A 93 -24.91 -15.73 0.01
N GLU A 94 -25.34 -16.91 -0.44
CA GLU A 94 -24.51 -18.14 -0.47
C GLU A 94 -23.16 -17.94 -1.17
N ALA A 95 -22.13 -18.53 -0.54
CA ALA A 95 -20.74 -18.37 -0.97
C ALA A 95 -20.43 -19.15 -2.27
N ASP A 96 -19.97 -18.44 -3.30
CA ASP A 96 -19.35 -19.03 -4.47
C ASP A 96 -17.81 -18.97 -4.37
N ALA A 97 -17.08 -19.54 -5.35
CA ALA A 97 -15.61 -19.55 -5.36
C ALA A 97 -14.97 -18.14 -5.37
N GLN A 98 -15.73 -17.12 -5.75
CA GLN A 98 -15.33 -15.71 -5.68
C GLN A 98 -15.42 -15.16 -4.25
N ALA A 99 -16.45 -15.57 -3.51
CA ALA A 99 -16.65 -15.22 -2.11
C ALA A 99 -15.50 -15.78 -1.25
N LEU A 100 -15.10 -17.04 -1.45
CA LEU A 100 -13.95 -17.66 -0.76
C LEU A 100 -12.64 -16.90 -0.97
N ARG A 101 -12.35 -16.45 -2.20
CA ARG A 101 -11.15 -15.62 -2.47
C ARG A 101 -11.19 -14.25 -1.82
N ILE A 102 -12.39 -13.72 -1.62
CA ILE A 102 -12.60 -12.46 -0.92
C ILE A 102 -12.38 -12.68 0.59
N GLU A 103 -12.90 -13.76 1.15
CA GLU A 103 -12.70 -14.13 2.55
C GLU A 103 -11.23 -14.34 2.90
N ASP A 104 -10.50 -15.17 2.14
CA ASP A 104 -9.06 -15.39 2.31
C ASP A 104 -8.26 -14.08 2.28
N ARG A 105 -8.62 -13.16 1.37
CA ARG A 105 -7.99 -11.85 1.28
C ARG A 105 -8.32 -10.98 2.49
N MET A 106 -9.56 -11.01 2.92
CA MET A 106 -10.02 -10.24 4.07
C MET A 106 -9.35 -10.73 5.35
N ASP A 107 -9.14 -12.03 5.49
CA ASP A 107 -8.45 -12.63 6.64
C ASP A 107 -6.97 -12.27 6.65
N LEU A 108 -6.31 -12.32 5.49
CA LEU A 108 -4.93 -11.86 5.36
C LEU A 108 -4.80 -10.36 5.71
N MET A 109 -5.72 -9.51 5.24
CA MET A 109 -5.70 -8.09 5.58
C MET A 109 -5.95 -7.87 7.08
N ALA A 110 -6.85 -8.64 7.68
CA ALA A 110 -7.10 -8.60 9.12
C ALA A 110 -5.86 -9.05 9.93
N ALA A 111 -5.15 -10.08 9.48
CA ALA A 111 -3.92 -10.53 10.10
C ALA A 111 -2.81 -9.45 9.99
N ILE A 112 -2.67 -8.81 8.83
CA ILE A 112 -1.73 -7.69 8.64
C ILE A 112 -2.08 -6.52 9.58
N GLU A 113 -3.36 -6.21 9.76
CA GLU A 113 -3.79 -5.14 10.66
C GLU A 113 -3.49 -5.41 12.14
N ARG A 114 -3.42 -6.68 12.54
CA ARG A 114 -3.01 -7.09 13.92
C ARG A 114 -1.52 -6.93 14.17
N LEU A 115 -0.69 -6.82 13.12
CA LEU A 115 0.75 -6.64 13.28
C LEU A 115 1.08 -5.32 14.00
N PRO A 116 2.16 -5.28 14.81
CA PRO A 116 2.69 -4.03 15.33
C PRO A 116 2.97 -3.04 14.20
N ARG A 117 2.68 -1.76 14.44
CA ARG A 117 2.71 -0.69 13.41
C ARG A 117 3.93 -0.74 12.49
N ARG A 118 5.15 -0.94 13.02
CA ARG A 118 6.37 -0.96 12.22
C ARG A 118 6.50 -2.21 11.35
N GLN A 119 6.09 -3.35 11.86
CA GLN A 119 6.05 -4.59 11.09
C GLN A 119 5.04 -4.49 9.95
N ARG A 120 3.84 -4.01 10.24
CA ARG A 120 2.80 -3.76 9.23
C ARG A 120 3.28 -2.82 8.12
N GLN A 121 3.88 -1.68 8.48
CA GLN A 121 4.44 -0.74 7.49
C GLN A 121 5.47 -1.40 6.58
N VAL A 122 6.35 -2.23 7.12
CA VAL A 122 7.35 -2.97 6.34
C VAL A 122 6.68 -3.98 5.40
N ILE A 123 5.69 -4.74 5.87
CA ILE A 123 4.95 -5.70 5.02
C ILE A 123 4.25 -4.98 3.87
N VAL A 124 3.55 -3.88 4.15
CA VAL A 124 2.85 -3.10 3.12
C VAL A 124 3.81 -2.60 2.05
N LEU A 125 4.92 -1.99 2.44
CA LEU A 125 5.86 -1.42 1.48
C LEU A 125 6.60 -2.49 0.67
N ARG A 126 7.06 -3.56 1.30
CA ARG A 126 7.82 -4.61 0.61
C ARG A 126 6.96 -5.53 -0.25
N TYR A 127 5.82 -5.97 0.27
CA TYR A 127 5.03 -7.05 -0.36
C TYR A 127 3.78 -6.54 -1.09
N LEU A 128 3.14 -5.48 -0.62
CA LEU A 128 2.00 -4.91 -1.35
C LEU A 128 2.41 -3.83 -2.35
N ALA A 129 3.48 -3.09 -2.07
CA ALA A 129 3.98 -2.02 -2.93
C ALA A 129 5.26 -2.40 -3.71
N ASP A 130 5.77 -3.62 -3.58
CA ASP A 130 6.98 -4.12 -4.24
C ASP A 130 8.19 -3.18 -4.10
N GLN A 131 8.38 -2.60 -2.90
CA GLN A 131 9.55 -1.78 -2.63
C GLN A 131 10.74 -2.63 -2.20
N SER A 132 11.94 -2.21 -2.61
CA SER A 132 13.19 -2.80 -2.12
C SER A 132 13.38 -2.54 -0.61
N ASP A 133 14.28 -3.29 0.02
CA ASP A 133 14.69 -3.05 1.41
C ASP A 133 15.25 -1.62 1.59
N ALA A 134 15.99 -1.11 0.59
CA ALA A 134 16.57 0.21 0.63
C ALA A 134 15.51 1.32 0.55
N ASP A 135 14.55 1.20 -0.38
CA ASP A 135 13.44 2.16 -0.52
C ASP A 135 12.54 2.15 0.69
N THR A 136 12.24 0.95 1.21
CA THR A 136 11.46 0.79 2.45
C THR A 136 12.17 1.44 3.63
N ALA A 137 13.49 1.25 3.76
CA ALA A 137 14.31 1.86 4.80
C ALA A 137 14.30 3.40 4.69
N SER A 138 14.47 3.92 3.47
CA SER A 138 14.38 5.36 3.19
C SER A 138 12.99 5.92 3.56
N THR A 139 11.93 5.26 3.11
CA THR A 139 10.53 5.67 3.37
C THR A 139 10.18 5.70 4.86
N LEU A 140 10.73 4.77 5.64
CA LEU A 140 10.42 4.62 7.08
C LEU A 140 11.43 5.28 8.01
N GLY A 141 12.52 5.85 7.46
CA GLY A 141 13.61 6.40 8.26
C GLY A 141 14.30 5.34 9.13
N MET A 142 14.54 4.16 8.56
CA MET A 142 15.14 3.00 9.24
C MET A 142 16.43 2.56 8.57
N ARG A 143 17.23 1.73 9.27
CA ARG A 143 18.34 0.99 8.65
C ARG A 143 17.78 -0.24 7.91
N ILE A 144 18.42 -0.65 6.80
CA ILE A 144 18.03 -1.84 6.03
C ILE A 144 17.96 -3.10 6.91
N ALA A 145 18.94 -3.29 7.81
CA ALA A 145 18.92 -4.41 8.74
C ALA A 145 17.70 -4.42 9.66
N THR A 146 17.19 -3.24 10.03
CA THR A 146 15.97 -3.09 10.83
C THR A 146 14.73 -3.45 10.02
N VAL A 147 14.67 -3.06 8.75
CA VAL A 147 13.60 -3.46 7.82
C VAL A 147 13.54 -4.98 7.70
N ARG A 148 14.68 -5.64 7.44
CA ARG A 148 14.75 -7.12 7.34
C ARG A 148 14.27 -7.80 8.60
N ARG A 149 14.71 -7.32 9.77
CA ARG A 149 14.27 -7.88 11.06
C ARG A 149 12.77 -7.72 11.29
N HIS A 150 12.18 -6.56 10.94
CA HIS A 150 10.73 -6.38 11.02
C HIS A 150 9.98 -7.27 10.05
N ALA A 151 10.48 -7.45 8.82
CA ALA A 151 9.88 -8.33 7.84
C ALA A 151 9.87 -9.80 8.33
N THR A 152 10.99 -10.31 8.82
CA THR A 152 11.07 -11.68 9.35
C THR A 152 10.09 -11.89 10.49
N ARG A 153 10.04 -10.97 11.46
CA ARG A 153 9.10 -11.08 12.60
C ARG A 153 7.65 -11.02 12.16
N ALA A 154 7.33 -10.16 11.21
CA ALA A 154 5.98 -10.05 10.66
C ALA A 154 5.54 -11.32 9.94
N LEU A 155 6.42 -11.90 9.11
CA LEU A 155 6.12 -13.14 8.39
C LEU A 155 5.92 -14.32 9.34
N VAL A 156 6.71 -14.42 10.41
CA VAL A 156 6.51 -15.44 11.46
C VAL A 156 5.13 -15.24 12.13
N SER A 157 4.77 -14.01 12.47
CA SER A 157 3.47 -13.73 13.07
C SER A 157 2.31 -14.05 12.13
N LEU A 158 2.43 -13.70 10.84
CA LEU A 158 1.40 -13.99 9.83
C LEU A 158 1.27 -15.50 9.59
N GLY A 159 2.38 -16.23 9.52
CA GLY A 159 2.36 -17.69 9.41
C GLY A 159 1.71 -18.38 10.60
N GLY A 160 1.94 -17.88 11.81
CA GLY A 160 1.29 -18.38 13.03
C GLY A 160 -0.23 -18.13 13.03
N HIS A 161 -0.69 -16.99 12.56
CA HIS A 161 -2.14 -16.68 12.45
C HIS A 161 -2.85 -17.57 11.43
N LEU A 162 -2.26 -17.75 10.23
CA LEU A 162 -2.84 -18.59 9.18
C LEU A 162 -2.95 -20.08 9.61
N VAL A 163 -2.03 -20.54 10.44
CA VAL A 163 -2.10 -21.92 10.97
C VAL A 163 -3.12 -22.05 12.08
N SER A 164 -3.29 -21.06 12.95
CA SER A 164 -4.30 -21.08 14.01
C SER A 164 -5.73 -21.08 13.44
N ASP A 165 -5.99 -20.26 12.43
CA ASP A 165 -7.31 -20.15 11.80
C ASP A 165 -7.70 -21.47 11.07
N LEU A 166 -6.72 -22.24 10.56
CA LEU A 166 -6.93 -23.56 9.96
C LEU A 166 -7.19 -24.68 10.98
N GLN A 167 -6.89 -24.45 12.26
CA GLN A 167 -7.10 -25.43 13.34
C GLN A 167 -8.43 -25.22 14.09
N GLU A 168 -9.02 -24.04 13.98
CA GLU A 168 -10.31 -23.69 14.64
C GLU A 168 -11.52 -23.85 13.71
N GLY A 169 -11.35 -24.19 12.43
CA GLY A 169 -12.40 -24.51 11.46
C GLY A 169 -12.53 -26.00 11.20
#